data_4a35e3d75d3319ba3667db97fa73a80e
#
_entry.id   4a35e3d75d3319ba3667db97fa73a80e
#
_cell.length_a   1.000
_cell.length_b   1.000
_cell.length_c   1.000
_cell.angle_alpha   90.00
_cell.angle_beta   90.00
_cell.angle_gamma   90.00
#
_symmetry.space_group_name_H-M   'P 1'
#
loop_
_entity.id
_entity.type
_entity.pdbx_description
1 polymer ?
#
loop_
_entity_poly.entity_id
_entity_poly.type
_entity_poly.pdbx_seq_one_letter_code
_entity_poly.pdbx_strand_id
1 'polypeptide(L)'
;MVILCIRGSILMTDMQQKLAAKQFIKDWTGRGDEKQETQVFWISLLQNVFGVDQATSAIEFEVPVKLSHTSFIDGYIKDTHVLIEQKGADIDLRKGYKQSDGSMLTPFQQARRYAGYLPHNMNPRWIVVCNFKEFHIHDMNRPNDTPEVIKLDELENEYSRLQFLVDTGNERIKKEMQISLQAGELVGKLYDALLKQYNSPASEDELKSLNMLCVRLVFCLYAEDAGIFGAPNMFHNYLRGFQTKNVRKALIDLFKVLDTKIADRDPYMDVDLAAFPYVNGGLFADENIIIPRFTEEIVDLLLSKASEDFDWSEISPTIFGAVFESTLNPETRRSGGMHYTSIENIHK
;
A
#
# COMPACT_ATOMS: atom_id res chain seq x y z
N MET A 1 -17.31 11.40 7.65
CA MET A 1 -16.91 10.02 7.28
C MET A 1 -17.44 9.77 5.89
N VAL A 2 -16.64 10.05 4.88
CA VAL A 2 -17.00 9.81 3.46
C VAL A 2 -16.44 8.43 3.12
N ILE A 3 -17.35 7.45 2.97
CA ILE A 3 -16.99 6.13 2.47
C ILE A 3 -16.77 6.28 0.97
N LEU A 4 -15.51 6.24 0.52
CA LEU A 4 -15.19 6.19 -0.91
C LEU A 4 -15.41 4.76 -1.40
N CYS A 5 -16.56 4.51 -2.03
CA CYS A 5 -16.79 3.31 -2.83
C CYS A 5 -16.13 3.48 -4.19
N ILE A 6 -15.02 2.80 -4.44
CA ILE A 6 -14.46 2.66 -5.79
C ILE A 6 -14.84 1.25 -6.27
N ARG A 7 -15.79 1.17 -7.23
CA ARG A 7 -16.27 -0.05 -7.88
C ARG A 7 -16.62 -1.22 -6.94
N GLY A 8 -17.47 -0.97 -5.94
CA GLY A 8 -18.07 -2.04 -5.14
C GLY A 8 -17.12 -2.71 -4.13
N SER A 9 -16.02 -2.10 -3.76
CA SER A 9 -15.16 -2.57 -2.65
C SER A 9 -15.09 -1.51 -1.56
N ILE A 10 -15.31 -1.89 -0.32
CA ILE A 10 -15.06 -1.06 0.85
C ILE A 10 -13.56 -1.09 1.08
N LEU A 11 -12.88 0.06 1.03
CA LEU A 11 -11.47 0.17 1.41
C LEU A 11 -11.34 -0.16 2.90
N MET A 12 -10.92 -1.38 3.19
CA MET A 12 -10.62 -1.81 4.56
C MET A 12 -9.20 -1.40 4.93
N THR A 13 -9.00 -0.93 6.15
CA THR A 13 -7.66 -0.72 6.70
C THR A 13 -6.99 -2.07 6.98
N ASP A 14 -5.67 -2.10 7.04
CA ASP A 14 -4.90 -3.31 7.39
C ASP A 14 -5.38 -3.95 8.71
N MET A 15 -5.65 -3.12 9.72
CA MET A 15 -6.18 -3.59 11.01
C MET A 15 -7.58 -4.22 10.87
N GLN A 16 -8.45 -3.65 10.04
CA GLN A 16 -9.78 -4.21 9.79
C GLN A 16 -9.70 -5.55 9.06
N GLN A 17 -8.83 -5.65 8.03
CA GLN A 17 -8.61 -6.89 7.30
C GLN A 17 -8.03 -7.98 8.22
N LYS A 18 -7.09 -7.64 9.08
CA LYS A 18 -6.49 -8.56 10.04
C LYS A 18 -7.54 -9.11 11.03
N LEU A 19 -8.39 -8.24 11.57
CA LEU A 19 -9.49 -8.65 12.46
C LEU A 19 -10.49 -9.54 11.72
N ALA A 20 -10.83 -9.21 10.49
CA ALA A 20 -11.73 -9.99 9.65
C ALA A 20 -11.14 -11.36 9.30
N ALA A 21 -9.84 -11.43 8.97
CA ALA A 21 -9.14 -12.69 8.74
C ALA A 21 -9.14 -13.58 9.99
N LYS A 22 -8.92 -13.00 11.16
CA LYS A 22 -9.02 -13.70 12.45
C LYS A 22 -10.42 -14.26 12.71
N GLN A 23 -11.47 -13.51 12.39
CA GLN A 23 -12.86 -13.99 12.50
C GLN A 23 -13.13 -15.10 11.49
N PHE A 24 -12.67 -14.93 10.24
CA PHE A 24 -12.78 -15.94 9.18
C PHE A 24 -12.13 -17.28 9.57
N ILE A 25 -10.96 -17.27 10.20
CA ILE A 25 -10.31 -18.47 10.72
C ILE A 25 -11.24 -19.20 11.71
N LYS A 26 -11.84 -18.47 12.66
CA LYS A 26 -12.75 -19.06 13.66
C LYS A 26 -13.99 -19.69 13.02
N ASP A 27 -14.56 -19.01 12.02
CA ASP A 27 -15.79 -19.43 11.36
C ASP A 27 -15.58 -20.70 10.51
N TRP A 28 -14.35 -20.91 10.03
CA TRP A 28 -14.03 -22.00 9.10
C TRP A 28 -13.18 -23.12 9.71
N THR A 29 -12.65 -22.97 10.91
CA THR A 29 -11.90 -24.03 11.60
C THR A 29 -12.81 -25.24 11.86
N GLY A 30 -12.41 -26.41 11.38
CA GLY A 30 -13.14 -27.68 11.56
C GLY A 30 -14.25 -27.92 10.54
N ARG A 31 -14.46 -27.03 9.58
CA ARG A 31 -15.38 -27.17 8.43
C ARG A 31 -14.61 -27.63 7.19
N GLY A 32 -15.34 -28.04 6.14
CA GLY A 32 -14.68 -28.43 4.89
C GLY A 32 -15.45 -29.43 4.03
N ASP A 33 -16.78 -29.31 3.97
CA ASP A 33 -17.59 -30.04 2.98
C ASP A 33 -17.51 -29.35 1.63
N GLU A 34 -16.81 -29.99 0.69
CA GLU A 34 -16.58 -29.46 -0.67
C GLU A 34 -17.89 -29.08 -1.37
N LYS A 35 -18.92 -29.92 -1.27
CA LYS A 35 -20.17 -29.71 -2.01
C LYS A 35 -21.08 -28.64 -1.40
N GLN A 36 -21.09 -28.54 -0.08
CA GLN A 36 -22.02 -27.66 0.63
C GLN A 36 -21.40 -26.30 0.96
N GLU A 37 -20.10 -26.23 1.12
CA GLU A 37 -19.45 -25.08 1.74
C GLU A 37 -18.55 -24.27 0.80
N THR A 38 -18.17 -24.79 -0.36
CA THR A 38 -17.25 -24.11 -1.31
C THR A 38 -17.68 -22.69 -1.64
N GLN A 39 -18.92 -22.49 -2.07
CA GLN A 39 -19.40 -21.16 -2.48
C GLN A 39 -19.41 -20.18 -1.30
N VAL A 40 -19.92 -20.63 -0.16
CA VAL A 40 -20.00 -19.78 1.05
C VAL A 40 -18.60 -19.42 1.55
N PHE A 41 -17.65 -20.33 1.49
CA PHE A 41 -16.26 -20.10 1.87
C PHE A 41 -15.63 -18.97 1.05
N TRP A 42 -15.67 -19.07 -0.27
CA TRP A 42 -15.05 -18.09 -1.15
C TRP A 42 -15.77 -16.75 -1.14
N ILE A 43 -17.11 -16.74 -1.11
CA ILE A 43 -17.90 -15.50 -0.97
C ILE A 43 -17.54 -14.80 0.34
N SER A 44 -17.51 -15.53 1.47
CA SER A 44 -17.19 -14.93 2.76
C SER A 44 -15.76 -14.45 2.86
N LEU A 45 -14.78 -15.13 2.20
CA LEU A 45 -13.39 -14.66 2.11
C LEU A 45 -13.33 -13.33 1.36
N LEU A 46 -13.92 -13.26 0.17
CA LEU A 46 -13.92 -12.06 -0.67
C LEU A 46 -14.65 -10.88 0.02
N GLN A 47 -15.81 -11.16 0.61
CA GLN A 47 -16.65 -10.12 1.21
C GLN A 47 -16.10 -9.64 2.56
N ASN A 48 -15.77 -10.56 3.46
CA ASN A 48 -15.47 -10.19 4.84
C ASN A 48 -14.00 -9.81 5.02
N VAL A 49 -13.06 -10.52 4.36
CA VAL A 49 -11.62 -10.25 4.52
C VAL A 49 -11.14 -9.20 3.53
N PHE A 50 -11.65 -9.23 2.29
CA PHE A 50 -11.21 -8.32 1.23
C PHE A 50 -12.18 -7.16 0.92
N GLY A 51 -13.33 -7.10 1.59
CA GLY A 51 -14.26 -5.98 1.49
C GLY A 51 -14.98 -5.86 0.13
N VAL A 52 -15.16 -6.96 -0.59
CA VAL A 52 -15.87 -6.96 -1.88
C VAL A 52 -17.37 -6.90 -1.64
N ASP A 53 -18.01 -5.77 -1.92
CA ASP A 53 -19.46 -5.55 -1.66
C ASP A 53 -20.38 -6.55 -2.36
N GLN A 54 -20.04 -6.92 -3.60
CA GLN A 54 -20.80 -7.85 -4.43
C GLN A 54 -19.98 -9.12 -4.73
N ALA A 55 -19.50 -9.80 -3.71
CA ALA A 55 -18.66 -10.97 -3.85
C ALA A 55 -19.31 -12.07 -4.70
N THR A 56 -20.64 -12.22 -4.65
CA THR A 56 -21.41 -13.17 -5.47
C THR A 56 -21.34 -12.89 -6.97
N SER A 57 -21.09 -11.65 -7.39
CA SER A 57 -20.91 -11.30 -8.81
C SER A 57 -19.44 -11.25 -9.22
N ALA A 58 -18.51 -11.18 -8.28
CA ALA A 58 -17.07 -11.15 -8.53
C ALA A 58 -16.51 -12.53 -8.89
N ILE A 59 -17.13 -13.60 -8.40
CA ILE A 59 -16.73 -14.99 -8.63
C ILE A 59 -17.84 -15.79 -9.32
N GLU A 60 -17.48 -16.52 -10.36
CA GLU A 60 -18.37 -17.51 -11.01
C GLU A 60 -18.03 -18.89 -10.51
N PHE A 61 -19.05 -19.65 -10.11
CA PHE A 61 -18.92 -21.04 -9.68
C PHE A 61 -19.39 -22.00 -10.74
N GLU A 62 -18.88 -23.26 -10.72
CA GLU A 62 -19.25 -24.32 -11.64
C GLU A 62 -19.13 -23.90 -13.11
N VAL A 63 -17.99 -23.27 -13.47
CA VAL A 63 -17.76 -22.81 -14.85
C VAL A 63 -17.55 -24.01 -15.75
N PRO A 64 -18.41 -24.23 -16.79
CA PRO A 64 -18.35 -25.44 -17.60
C PRO A 64 -17.14 -25.44 -18.53
N VAL A 65 -16.47 -26.60 -18.60
CA VAL A 65 -15.35 -26.86 -19.51
C VAL A 65 -15.66 -28.08 -20.36
N LYS A 66 -15.50 -27.98 -21.67
CA LYS A 66 -15.75 -29.06 -22.62
C LYS A 66 -14.47 -29.87 -22.85
N LEU A 67 -14.36 -30.98 -22.12
CA LEU A 67 -13.40 -32.03 -22.41
C LEU A 67 -14.06 -33.12 -23.32
N SER A 68 -13.72 -34.40 -23.16
CA SER A 68 -14.50 -35.51 -23.71
C SER A 68 -15.91 -35.60 -23.11
N HIS A 69 -16.10 -35.05 -21.95
CA HIS A 69 -17.37 -34.82 -21.22
C HIS A 69 -17.36 -33.43 -20.62
N THR A 70 -18.51 -32.94 -20.21
CA THR A 70 -18.59 -31.64 -19.52
C THR A 70 -18.03 -31.80 -18.10
N SER A 71 -17.02 -31.02 -17.79
CA SER A 71 -16.45 -30.84 -16.44
C SER A 71 -16.68 -29.41 -15.98
N PHE A 72 -16.48 -29.17 -14.71
CA PHE A 72 -16.74 -27.84 -14.12
C PHE A 72 -15.50 -27.40 -13.34
N ILE A 73 -15.17 -26.13 -13.44
CA ILE A 73 -14.21 -25.44 -12.57
C ILE A 73 -14.98 -24.95 -11.35
N ASP A 74 -14.45 -25.22 -10.14
CA ASP A 74 -15.15 -24.94 -8.90
C ASP A 74 -15.39 -23.43 -8.71
N GLY A 75 -14.44 -22.57 -9.11
CA GLY A 75 -14.59 -21.12 -9.09
C GLY A 75 -13.67 -20.40 -10.06
N TYR A 76 -14.11 -19.25 -10.57
CA TYR A 76 -13.32 -18.38 -11.42
C TYR A 76 -13.61 -16.90 -11.14
N ILE A 77 -12.55 -16.13 -10.85
CA ILE A 77 -12.64 -14.68 -10.64
C ILE A 77 -12.19 -13.99 -11.94
N LYS A 78 -13.13 -13.34 -12.63
CA LYS A 78 -12.88 -12.80 -13.99
C LYS A 78 -11.89 -11.64 -13.99
N ASP A 79 -12.05 -10.70 -13.08
CA ASP A 79 -11.29 -9.44 -13.09
C ASP A 79 -9.80 -9.66 -12.79
N THR A 80 -9.47 -10.69 -12.03
CA THR A 80 -8.11 -11.03 -11.63
C THR A 80 -7.56 -12.28 -12.30
N HIS A 81 -8.36 -12.93 -13.15
CA HIS A 81 -8.00 -14.18 -13.83
C HIS A 81 -7.52 -15.27 -12.88
N VAL A 82 -8.25 -15.48 -11.78
CA VAL A 82 -7.95 -16.54 -10.81
C VAL A 82 -8.87 -17.74 -11.03
N LEU A 83 -8.28 -18.90 -11.28
CA LEU A 83 -8.97 -20.17 -11.31
C LEU A 83 -8.84 -20.83 -9.94
N ILE A 84 -9.96 -21.30 -9.39
CA ILE A 84 -10.05 -21.95 -8.09
C ILE A 84 -10.41 -23.41 -8.30
N GLU A 85 -9.64 -24.29 -7.68
CA GLU A 85 -9.92 -25.72 -7.52
C GLU A 85 -10.09 -26.02 -6.04
N GLN A 86 -11.31 -26.37 -5.64
CA GLN A 86 -11.65 -26.65 -4.24
C GLN A 86 -11.68 -28.15 -3.97
N LYS A 87 -11.20 -28.56 -2.82
CA LYS A 87 -11.25 -29.92 -2.33
C LYS A 87 -11.78 -29.97 -0.90
N GLY A 88 -12.33 -31.12 -0.51
CA GLY A 88 -12.73 -31.36 0.87
C GLY A 88 -11.56 -31.32 1.85
N ALA A 89 -11.83 -31.02 3.12
CA ALA A 89 -10.81 -30.83 4.15
C ALA A 89 -9.89 -32.05 4.40
N ASP A 90 -10.30 -33.25 3.98
CA ASP A 90 -9.54 -34.48 4.16
C ASP A 90 -8.61 -34.80 2.98
N ILE A 91 -8.67 -33.99 1.92
CA ILE A 91 -7.87 -34.21 0.72
C ILE A 91 -6.50 -33.56 0.88
N ASP A 92 -5.43 -34.35 0.66
CA ASP A 92 -4.06 -33.86 0.58
C ASP A 92 -3.79 -33.25 -0.80
N LEU A 93 -3.62 -31.94 -0.88
CA LEU A 93 -3.47 -31.21 -2.14
C LEU A 93 -2.20 -31.59 -2.94
N ARG A 94 -1.26 -32.29 -2.32
CA ARG A 94 0.01 -32.71 -2.93
C ARG A 94 -0.08 -34.09 -3.60
N LYS A 95 -1.14 -34.86 -3.30
CA LYS A 95 -1.33 -36.21 -3.82
C LYS A 95 -2.16 -36.23 -5.08
N GLY A 96 -1.88 -37.23 -5.94
CA GLY A 96 -2.69 -37.54 -7.10
C GLY A 96 -3.91 -38.38 -6.73
N TYR A 97 -5.04 -38.03 -7.33
CA TYR A 97 -6.31 -38.74 -7.18
C TYR A 97 -6.82 -39.21 -8.52
N LYS A 98 -7.50 -40.37 -8.51
CA LYS A 98 -8.04 -40.98 -9.74
C LYS A 98 -9.18 -40.14 -10.28
N GLN A 99 -9.05 -39.71 -11.51
CA GLN A 99 -10.07 -38.93 -12.22
C GLN A 99 -11.09 -39.89 -12.90
N SER A 100 -12.19 -39.34 -13.39
CA SER A 100 -13.24 -40.10 -14.10
C SER A 100 -12.72 -40.83 -15.35
N ASP A 101 -11.69 -40.33 -16.02
CA ASP A 101 -11.02 -40.94 -17.18
C ASP A 101 -9.93 -41.93 -16.79
N GLY A 102 -9.75 -42.19 -15.48
CA GLY A 102 -8.76 -43.14 -14.96
C GLY A 102 -7.37 -42.53 -14.75
N SER A 103 -7.10 -41.32 -15.18
CA SER A 103 -5.81 -40.64 -14.94
C SER A 103 -5.63 -40.30 -13.45
N MET A 104 -4.36 -40.26 -13.02
CA MET A 104 -3.99 -39.84 -11.65
C MET A 104 -3.46 -38.42 -11.70
N LEU A 105 -4.22 -37.47 -11.15
CA LEU A 105 -3.85 -36.04 -11.16
C LEU A 105 -3.90 -35.46 -9.74
N THR A 106 -2.95 -34.58 -9.42
CA THR A 106 -3.09 -33.70 -8.24
C THR A 106 -4.18 -32.68 -8.54
N PRO A 107 -4.78 -32.07 -7.51
CA PRO A 107 -5.76 -31.00 -7.72
C PRO A 107 -5.23 -29.86 -8.61
N PHE A 108 -3.97 -29.46 -8.46
CA PHE A 108 -3.34 -28.50 -9.37
C PHE A 108 -3.27 -28.98 -10.83
N GLN A 109 -2.87 -30.23 -11.05
CA GLN A 109 -2.81 -30.80 -12.41
C GLN A 109 -4.21 -30.89 -13.04
N GLN A 110 -5.25 -31.15 -12.23
CA GLN A 110 -6.64 -31.14 -12.66
C GLN A 110 -7.05 -29.72 -13.08
N ALA A 111 -6.81 -28.71 -12.24
CA ALA A 111 -7.10 -27.32 -12.53
C ALA A 111 -6.36 -26.80 -13.77
N ARG A 112 -5.06 -27.12 -13.89
CA ARG A 112 -4.23 -26.77 -15.06
C ARG A 112 -4.74 -27.40 -16.34
N ARG A 113 -5.22 -28.65 -16.27
CA ARG A 113 -5.85 -29.34 -17.41
C ARG A 113 -7.12 -28.57 -17.85
N TYR A 114 -7.97 -28.16 -16.92
CA TYR A 114 -9.18 -27.39 -17.23
C TYR A 114 -8.85 -26.01 -17.83
N ALA A 115 -7.83 -25.34 -17.31
CA ALA A 115 -7.36 -24.06 -17.85
C ALA A 115 -7.02 -24.12 -19.34
N GLY A 116 -6.47 -25.24 -19.81
CA GLY A 116 -6.14 -25.43 -21.23
C GLY A 116 -7.34 -25.48 -22.18
N TYR A 117 -8.57 -25.61 -21.68
CA TYR A 117 -9.81 -25.63 -22.45
C TYR A 117 -10.65 -24.36 -22.29
N LEU A 118 -10.19 -23.41 -21.51
CA LEU A 118 -10.84 -22.11 -21.40
C LEU A 118 -10.59 -21.26 -22.65
N PRO A 119 -11.52 -20.34 -22.98
CA PRO A 119 -11.28 -19.31 -23.99
C PRO A 119 -10.00 -18.51 -23.64
N HIS A 120 -9.28 -18.03 -24.65
CA HIS A 120 -8.01 -17.33 -24.46
C HIS A 120 -8.11 -16.11 -23.51
N ASN A 121 -9.21 -15.39 -23.55
CA ASN A 121 -9.51 -14.27 -22.67
C ASN A 121 -9.82 -14.69 -21.20
N MET A 122 -9.90 -15.97 -20.93
CA MET A 122 -10.09 -16.56 -19.59
C MET A 122 -8.87 -17.35 -19.12
N ASN A 123 -7.72 -17.25 -19.81
CA ASN A 123 -6.52 -17.90 -19.33
C ASN A 123 -6.16 -17.42 -17.92
N PRO A 124 -6.06 -18.31 -16.93
CA PRO A 124 -5.81 -17.88 -15.55
C PRO A 124 -4.38 -17.35 -15.41
N ARG A 125 -4.28 -16.21 -14.73
CA ARG A 125 -3.01 -15.66 -14.24
C ARG A 125 -2.54 -16.42 -13.00
N TRP A 126 -3.49 -16.88 -12.19
CA TRP A 126 -3.27 -17.63 -10.97
C TRP A 126 -4.17 -18.86 -10.91
N ILE A 127 -3.64 -19.95 -10.36
CA ILE A 127 -4.46 -21.11 -9.96
C ILE A 127 -4.31 -21.27 -8.45
N VAL A 128 -5.44 -21.24 -7.75
CA VAL A 128 -5.50 -21.47 -6.30
C VAL A 128 -6.17 -22.80 -6.06
N VAL A 129 -5.45 -23.69 -5.41
CA VAL A 129 -5.99 -24.97 -4.94
C VAL A 129 -6.19 -24.89 -3.43
N CYS A 130 -7.40 -25.20 -2.96
CA CYS A 130 -7.76 -25.05 -1.56
C CYS A 130 -8.49 -26.29 -1.04
N ASN A 131 -8.29 -26.62 0.25
CA ASN A 131 -9.02 -27.68 0.96
C ASN A 131 -9.60 -27.20 2.30
N PHE A 132 -9.94 -25.93 2.42
CA PHE A 132 -10.39 -25.26 3.63
C PHE A 132 -9.32 -25.13 4.75
N LYS A 133 -8.23 -25.89 4.69
CA LYS A 133 -7.13 -25.84 5.68
C LYS A 133 -5.90 -25.11 5.15
N GLU A 134 -5.68 -25.16 3.86
CA GLU A 134 -4.54 -24.51 3.21
C GLU A 134 -4.89 -24.08 1.78
N PHE A 135 -4.21 -23.01 1.35
CA PHE A 135 -4.27 -22.47 0.00
C PHE A 135 -2.91 -22.72 -0.66
N HIS A 136 -2.90 -23.40 -1.82
CA HIS A 136 -1.74 -23.54 -2.67
C HIS A 136 -1.88 -22.60 -3.86
N ILE A 137 -1.01 -21.58 -3.94
CA ILE A 137 -1.05 -20.52 -4.93
C ILE A 137 -0.02 -20.81 -6.00
N HIS A 138 -0.46 -21.00 -7.23
CA HIS A 138 0.39 -21.25 -8.38
C HIS A 138 0.39 -20.06 -9.33
N ASP A 139 1.58 -19.49 -9.59
CA ASP A 139 1.81 -18.45 -10.58
C ASP A 139 1.91 -19.07 -11.98
N MET A 140 0.95 -18.78 -12.85
CA MET A 140 0.92 -19.34 -14.20
C MET A 140 1.94 -18.72 -15.17
N ASN A 141 2.61 -17.61 -14.78
CA ASN A 141 3.81 -17.14 -15.48
C ASN A 141 5.03 -18.02 -15.14
N ARG A 142 4.97 -18.79 -14.03
CA ARG A 142 6.02 -19.71 -13.57
C ARG A 142 5.41 -21.04 -13.12
N PRO A 143 4.72 -21.75 -14.04
CA PRO A 143 3.85 -22.89 -13.69
C PRO A 143 4.59 -24.12 -13.16
N ASN A 144 5.91 -24.14 -13.21
CA ASN A 144 6.74 -25.23 -12.73
C ASN A 144 7.41 -24.95 -11.38
N ASP A 145 7.22 -23.73 -10.84
CA ASP A 145 7.73 -23.39 -9.52
C ASP A 145 6.89 -24.07 -8.44
N THR A 146 7.48 -24.21 -7.24
CA THR A 146 6.73 -24.71 -6.09
C THR A 146 5.67 -23.67 -5.70
N PRO A 147 4.42 -24.11 -5.38
CA PRO A 147 3.38 -23.18 -4.98
C PRO A 147 3.73 -22.47 -3.67
N GLU A 148 3.27 -21.25 -3.54
CA GLU A 148 3.19 -20.64 -2.23
C GLU A 148 2.06 -21.30 -1.44
N VAL A 149 2.30 -21.59 -0.17
CA VAL A 149 1.34 -22.22 0.72
C VAL A 149 1.00 -21.26 1.87
N ILE A 150 -0.30 -21.07 2.10
CA ILE A 150 -0.83 -20.34 3.24
C ILE A 150 -1.79 -21.26 3.96
N LYS A 151 -1.59 -21.48 5.26
CA LYS A 151 -2.55 -22.23 6.07
C LYS A 151 -3.67 -21.33 6.57
N LEU A 152 -4.84 -21.93 6.79
CA LEU A 152 -6.00 -21.18 7.28
C LEU A 152 -5.69 -20.50 8.63
N ASP A 153 -5.00 -21.19 9.54
CA ASP A 153 -4.65 -20.68 10.87
C ASP A 153 -3.59 -19.56 10.85
N GLU A 154 -2.86 -19.42 9.74
CA GLU A 154 -1.88 -18.36 9.51
C GLU A 154 -2.48 -17.12 8.81
N LEU A 155 -3.72 -17.21 8.32
CA LEU A 155 -4.36 -16.19 7.46
C LEU A 155 -4.41 -14.80 8.12
N GLU A 156 -4.51 -14.68 9.44
CA GLU A 156 -4.49 -13.41 10.15
C GLU A 156 -3.24 -12.58 9.83
N ASN A 157 -2.10 -13.23 9.59
CA ASN A 157 -0.83 -12.55 9.29
C ASN A 157 -0.45 -12.63 7.80
N GLU A 158 -1.03 -13.56 7.04
CA GLU A 158 -0.66 -13.87 5.66
C GLU A 158 -1.71 -13.46 4.62
N TYR A 159 -2.86 -12.87 5.04
CA TYR A 159 -3.96 -12.53 4.13
C TYR A 159 -3.53 -11.63 2.96
N SER A 160 -2.53 -10.77 3.16
CA SER A 160 -2.01 -9.87 2.11
C SER A 160 -1.45 -10.63 0.90
N ARG A 161 -0.98 -11.87 1.08
CA ARG A 161 -0.51 -12.74 -0.01
C ARG A 161 -1.65 -13.28 -0.88
N LEU A 162 -2.91 -13.17 -0.43
CA LEU A 162 -4.12 -13.46 -1.22
C LEU A 162 -4.73 -12.19 -1.85
N GLN A 163 -4.10 -11.02 -1.72
CA GLN A 163 -4.63 -9.76 -2.25
C GLN A 163 -4.88 -9.82 -3.77
N PHE A 164 -4.14 -10.64 -4.52
CA PHE A 164 -4.33 -10.86 -5.95
C PHE A 164 -5.72 -11.43 -6.32
N LEU A 165 -6.48 -11.97 -5.37
CA LEU A 165 -7.87 -12.41 -5.60
C LEU A 165 -8.78 -11.23 -5.98
N VAL A 166 -8.46 -10.03 -5.50
CA VAL A 166 -9.28 -8.82 -5.67
C VAL A 166 -8.55 -7.68 -6.37
N ASP A 167 -7.22 -7.73 -6.41
CA ASP A 167 -6.38 -6.67 -6.99
C ASP A 167 -5.97 -7.05 -8.42
N THR A 168 -6.50 -6.32 -9.39
CA THR A 168 -6.15 -6.49 -10.82
C THR A 168 -4.75 -5.96 -11.16
N GLY A 169 -3.98 -5.49 -10.18
CA GLY A 169 -2.71 -4.78 -10.37
C GLY A 169 -2.90 -3.30 -10.78
N ASN A 170 -4.01 -2.96 -11.41
CA ASN A 170 -4.34 -1.59 -11.79
C ASN A 170 -4.88 -0.77 -10.60
N GLU A 171 -5.53 -1.39 -9.64
CA GLU A 171 -6.08 -0.71 -8.45
C GLU A 171 -4.94 -0.21 -7.55
N ARG A 172 -3.92 -1.02 -7.34
CA ARG A 172 -2.71 -0.61 -6.60
C ARG A 172 -2.02 0.57 -7.27
N ILE A 173 -1.82 0.50 -8.60
CA ILE A 173 -1.20 1.59 -9.37
C ILE A 173 -2.05 2.86 -9.29
N LYS A 174 -3.38 2.74 -9.40
CA LYS A 174 -4.30 3.88 -9.25
C LYS A 174 -4.26 4.48 -7.85
N LYS A 175 -4.24 3.64 -6.81
CA LYS A 175 -4.12 4.09 -5.40
C LYS A 175 -2.79 4.81 -5.19
N GLU A 176 -1.67 4.23 -5.62
CA GLU A 176 -0.34 4.85 -5.54
C GLU A 176 -0.29 6.19 -6.31
N MET A 177 -0.91 6.25 -7.48
CA MET A 177 -1.02 7.47 -8.28
C MET A 177 -1.87 8.55 -7.58
N GLN A 178 -2.99 8.17 -6.98
CA GLN A 178 -3.85 9.10 -6.24
C GLN A 178 -3.17 9.67 -5.01
N ILE A 179 -2.49 8.81 -4.23
CA ILE A 179 -1.70 9.22 -3.06
C ILE A 179 -0.58 10.17 -3.48
N SER A 180 0.12 9.87 -4.59
CA SER A 180 1.17 10.73 -5.15
C SER A 180 0.65 12.10 -5.55
N LEU A 181 -0.56 12.16 -6.15
CA LEU A 181 -1.24 13.41 -6.50
C LEU A 181 -1.55 14.25 -5.26
N GLN A 182 -2.13 13.64 -4.24
CA GLN A 182 -2.46 14.31 -2.98
C GLN A 182 -1.21 14.85 -2.27
N ALA A 183 -0.14 14.05 -2.21
CA ALA A 183 1.14 14.48 -1.66
C ALA A 183 1.70 15.68 -2.43
N GLY A 184 1.71 15.62 -3.77
CA GLY A 184 2.17 16.72 -4.62
C GLY A 184 1.37 18.00 -4.43
N GLU A 185 0.05 17.91 -4.26
CA GLU A 185 -0.80 19.06 -3.95
C GLU A 185 -0.47 19.68 -2.57
N LEU A 186 -0.28 18.84 -1.55
CA LEU A 186 0.09 19.32 -0.21
C LEU A 186 1.44 20.02 -0.21
N VAL A 187 2.45 19.41 -0.84
CA VAL A 187 3.79 20.01 -0.98
C VAL A 187 3.71 21.31 -1.79
N GLY A 188 2.91 21.35 -2.86
CA GLY A 188 2.68 22.56 -3.66
C GLY A 188 2.06 23.69 -2.85
N LYS A 189 1.02 23.42 -2.07
CA LYS A 189 0.37 24.40 -1.18
C LYS A 189 1.35 24.92 -0.11
N LEU A 190 2.12 24.02 0.51
CA LEU A 190 3.12 24.38 1.52
C LEU A 190 4.21 25.27 0.92
N TYR A 191 4.70 24.91 -0.25
CA TYR A 191 5.68 25.70 -1.00
C TYR A 191 5.16 27.11 -1.31
N ASP A 192 3.95 27.21 -1.86
CA ASP A 192 3.36 28.50 -2.24
C ASP A 192 3.08 29.39 -1.02
N ALA A 193 2.67 28.80 0.11
CA ALA A 193 2.48 29.53 1.35
C ALA A 193 3.81 30.04 1.93
N LEU A 194 4.86 29.22 1.89
CA LEU A 194 6.21 29.59 2.31
C LEU A 194 6.83 30.65 1.38
N LEU A 195 6.65 30.51 0.05
CA LEU A 195 7.20 31.48 -0.94
C LEU A 195 6.71 32.89 -0.67
N LYS A 196 5.47 33.07 -0.25
CA LYS A 196 4.88 34.38 0.08
C LYS A 196 5.60 35.08 1.26
N GLN A 197 6.39 34.36 2.04
CA GLN A 197 7.11 34.89 3.20
C GLN A 197 8.52 35.39 2.86
N TYR A 198 8.99 35.12 1.64
CA TYR A 198 10.26 35.64 1.11
C TYR A 198 10.05 36.98 0.37
N ASN A 199 11.14 37.63 -0.04
CA ASN A 199 11.08 38.84 -0.85
C ASN A 199 10.36 38.59 -2.19
N SER A 200 9.82 39.64 -2.79
CA SER A 200 9.16 39.54 -4.10
C SER A 200 9.78 40.54 -5.08
N PRO A 201 10.50 40.07 -6.10
CA PRO A 201 10.85 38.67 -6.42
C PRO A 201 11.84 38.06 -5.43
N ALA A 202 11.70 36.77 -5.14
CA ALA A 202 12.64 36.02 -4.33
C ALA A 202 13.99 35.89 -5.06
N SER A 203 15.09 36.03 -4.31
CA SER A 203 16.44 35.81 -4.84
C SER A 203 16.70 34.32 -5.14
N GLU A 204 17.74 34.03 -5.90
CA GLU A 204 18.13 32.65 -6.20
C GLU A 204 18.47 31.85 -4.93
N ASP A 205 19.13 32.49 -3.95
CA ASP A 205 19.47 31.84 -2.67
C ASP A 205 18.23 31.60 -1.79
N GLU A 206 17.25 32.51 -1.84
CA GLU A 206 15.94 32.30 -1.17
C GLU A 206 15.18 31.15 -1.81
N LEU A 207 15.17 31.02 -3.13
CA LEU A 207 14.51 29.91 -3.82
C LEU A 207 15.20 28.56 -3.54
N LYS A 208 16.54 28.53 -3.50
CA LYS A 208 17.29 27.32 -3.08
C LYS A 208 16.95 26.93 -1.64
N SER A 209 16.92 27.94 -0.76
CA SER A 209 16.55 27.75 0.67
C SER A 209 15.13 27.24 0.83
N LEU A 210 14.17 27.79 0.09
CA LEU A 210 12.79 27.34 0.07
C LEU A 210 12.66 25.89 -0.39
N ASN A 211 13.35 25.52 -1.48
CA ASN A 211 13.39 24.14 -1.97
C ASN A 211 13.92 23.18 -0.90
N MET A 212 15.06 23.52 -0.29
CA MET A 212 15.64 22.70 0.79
C MET A 212 14.75 22.60 2.00
N LEU A 213 14.09 23.69 2.40
CA LEU A 213 13.14 23.70 3.51
C LEU A 213 11.96 22.77 3.25
N CYS A 214 11.35 22.82 2.05
CA CYS A 214 10.27 21.92 1.67
C CYS A 214 10.71 20.45 1.73
N VAL A 215 11.90 20.12 1.21
CA VAL A 215 12.47 18.77 1.27
C VAL A 215 12.59 18.30 2.73
N ARG A 216 13.13 19.13 3.61
CA ARG A 216 13.30 18.81 5.04
C ARG A 216 11.97 18.59 5.75
N LEU A 217 10.97 19.46 5.49
CA LEU A 217 9.65 19.34 6.11
C LEU A 217 8.95 18.05 5.68
N VAL A 218 8.95 17.76 4.38
CA VAL A 218 8.31 16.53 3.86
C VAL A 218 9.07 15.28 4.33
N PHE A 219 10.40 15.34 4.44
CA PHE A 219 11.16 14.26 5.06
C PHE A 219 10.73 14.03 6.52
N CYS A 220 10.54 15.09 7.30
CA CYS A 220 10.11 14.95 8.70
C CYS A 220 8.70 14.32 8.80
N LEU A 221 7.76 14.71 7.94
CA LEU A 221 6.43 14.12 7.86
C LEU A 221 6.50 12.63 7.49
N TYR A 222 7.28 12.29 6.47
CA TYR A 222 7.50 10.89 6.08
C TYR A 222 8.19 10.07 7.20
N ALA A 223 9.22 10.64 7.82
CA ALA A 223 9.98 9.94 8.86
C ALA A 223 9.15 9.67 10.12
N GLU A 224 8.20 10.55 10.43
CA GLU A 224 7.21 10.35 11.49
C GLU A 224 6.30 9.17 11.19
N ASP A 225 5.63 9.17 10.04
CA ASP A 225 4.65 8.17 9.67
C ASP A 225 5.29 6.80 9.35
N ALA A 226 6.51 6.81 8.77
CA ALA A 226 7.30 5.60 8.54
C ALA A 226 7.97 5.03 9.81
N GLY A 227 7.78 5.68 10.98
CA GLY A 227 8.34 5.22 12.25
C GLY A 227 9.85 5.41 12.40
N ILE A 228 10.50 6.19 11.51
CA ILE A 228 11.96 6.46 11.53
C ILE A 228 12.34 7.24 12.78
N PHE A 229 11.47 8.11 13.29
CA PHE A 229 11.70 8.86 14.52
C PHE A 229 11.52 8.05 15.80
N GLY A 230 11.01 6.81 15.71
CA GLY A 230 10.91 5.87 16.83
C GLY A 230 9.59 5.95 17.62
N ALA A 231 8.88 7.07 17.59
CA ALA A 231 7.56 7.20 18.19
C ALA A 231 6.57 7.87 17.21
N PRO A 232 5.28 7.51 17.24
CA PRO A 232 4.27 8.13 16.38
C PRO A 232 4.05 9.59 16.75
N ASN A 233 3.74 10.42 15.76
CA ASN A 233 3.42 11.85 15.90
C ASN A 233 4.53 12.67 16.61
N MET A 234 5.77 12.27 16.48
CA MET A 234 6.88 12.87 17.22
C MET A 234 7.20 14.29 16.72
N PHE A 235 7.23 14.48 15.40
CA PHE A 235 7.43 15.77 14.74
C PHE A 235 6.23 16.69 14.97
N HIS A 236 5.02 16.17 14.79
CA HIS A 236 3.77 16.87 15.04
C HIS A 236 3.71 17.41 16.47
N ASN A 237 3.88 16.53 17.46
CA ASN A 237 3.78 16.88 18.89
C ASN A 237 4.85 17.89 19.30
N TYR A 238 6.07 17.74 18.76
CA TYR A 238 7.14 18.69 19.01
C TYR A 238 6.77 20.09 18.54
N LEU A 239 6.35 20.26 17.29
CA LEU A 239 6.00 21.56 16.75
C LEU A 239 4.74 22.16 17.37
N ARG A 240 3.73 21.34 17.70
CA ARG A 240 2.48 21.77 18.35
C ARG A 240 2.72 22.38 19.72
N GLY A 241 3.82 22.03 20.38
CA GLY A 241 4.23 22.65 21.67
C GLY A 241 4.63 24.12 21.57
N PHE A 242 4.82 24.67 20.36
CA PHE A 242 5.29 26.04 20.17
C PHE A 242 4.20 26.99 19.67
N GLN A 243 4.27 28.23 20.11
CA GLN A 243 3.49 29.30 19.47
C GLN A 243 4.02 29.54 18.05
N THR A 244 3.15 29.94 17.13
CA THR A 244 3.46 30.19 15.70
C THR A 244 4.75 31.01 15.49
N LYS A 245 4.96 32.06 16.25
CA LYS A 245 6.18 32.90 16.18
C LYS A 245 7.47 32.17 16.50
N ASN A 246 7.40 31.05 17.21
CA ASN A 246 8.54 30.26 17.68
C ASN A 246 8.81 29.02 16.80
N VAL A 247 7.87 28.64 15.92
CA VAL A 247 8.00 27.44 15.06
C VAL A 247 9.25 27.50 14.19
N ARG A 248 9.59 28.68 13.65
CA ARG A 248 10.84 28.87 12.91
C ARG A 248 12.07 28.46 13.70
N LYS A 249 12.16 28.90 14.97
CA LYS A 249 13.29 28.54 15.83
C LYS A 249 13.29 27.06 16.16
N ALA A 250 12.12 26.50 16.48
CA ALA A 250 11.97 25.09 16.77
C ALA A 250 12.46 24.21 15.59
N LEU A 251 12.16 24.59 14.35
CA LEU A 251 12.65 23.88 13.15
C LEU A 251 14.16 24.00 12.98
N ILE A 252 14.76 25.16 13.23
CA ILE A 252 16.22 25.34 13.20
C ILE A 252 16.90 24.42 14.22
N ASP A 253 16.38 24.41 15.45
CA ASP A 253 16.91 23.58 16.53
C ASP A 253 16.74 22.06 16.18
N LEU A 254 15.60 21.66 15.65
CA LEU A 254 15.34 20.29 15.20
C LEU A 254 16.29 19.87 14.08
N PHE A 255 16.45 20.67 13.03
CA PHE A 255 17.33 20.34 11.90
C PHE A 255 18.78 20.18 12.36
N LYS A 256 19.24 20.99 13.31
CA LYS A 256 20.54 20.85 13.90
C LYS A 256 20.70 19.54 14.67
N VAL A 257 19.68 19.14 15.42
CA VAL A 257 19.70 17.86 16.17
C VAL A 257 19.69 16.66 15.23
N LEU A 258 18.89 16.72 14.17
CA LEU A 258 18.86 15.65 13.15
C LEU A 258 20.20 15.47 12.45
N ASP A 259 21.04 16.51 12.34
CA ASP A 259 22.41 16.44 11.77
C ASP A 259 23.49 16.15 12.83
N THR A 260 23.17 16.18 14.12
CA THR A 260 24.15 16.00 15.21
C THR A 260 24.08 14.57 15.73
N LYS A 261 25.22 13.84 15.71
CA LYS A 261 25.32 12.51 16.32
C LYS A 261 24.97 12.58 17.81
N ILE A 262 24.31 11.56 18.31
CA ILE A 262 23.84 11.49 19.70
C ILE A 262 24.98 11.76 20.72
N ALA A 263 26.18 11.25 20.43
CA ALA A 263 27.36 11.44 21.31
C ALA A 263 27.89 12.88 21.34
N ASP A 264 27.59 13.69 20.33
CA ASP A 264 28.08 15.06 20.16
C ASP A 264 27.05 16.13 20.58
N ARG A 265 25.88 15.70 21.08
CA ARG A 265 24.78 16.58 21.52
C ARG A 265 25.05 17.21 22.88
N ASP A 266 24.49 18.40 23.07
CA ASP A 266 24.47 19.06 24.38
C ASP A 266 23.70 18.18 25.40
N PRO A 267 24.34 17.75 26.51
CA PRO A 267 23.69 16.92 27.52
C PRO A 267 22.56 17.61 28.27
N TYR A 268 22.45 18.93 28.15
CA TYR A 268 21.41 19.75 28.77
C TYR A 268 20.31 20.19 27.79
N MET A 269 20.29 19.60 26.58
CA MET A 269 19.27 19.80 25.58
C MET A 269 17.87 19.44 26.09
N ASP A 270 16.85 20.11 25.56
CA ASP A 270 15.45 19.76 25.81
C ASP A 270 15.19 18.27 25.52
N VAL A 271 14.46 17.60 26.40
CA VAL A 271 14.24 16.14 26.34
C VAL A 271 13.48 15.72 25.08
N ASP A 272 12.47 16.50 24.69
CA ASP A 272 11.65 16.21 23.51
C ASP A 272 12.49 16.36 22.24
N LEU A 273 13.40 17.32 22.20
CA LEU A 273 14.33 17.53 21.09
C LEU A 273 15.43 16.46 21.07
N ALA A 274 15.96 16.09 22.23
CA ALA A 274 17.00 15.07 22.37
C ALA A 274 16.53 13.67 21.92
N ALA A 275 15.22 13.41 21.99
CA ALA A 275 14.61 12.14 21.61
C ALA A 275 14.68 11.84 20.10
N PHE A 276 14.82 12.87 19.24
CA PHE A 276 14.94 12.65 17.79
C PHE A 276 16.22 11.89 17.43
N PRO A 277 16.18 10.97 16.46
CA PRO A 277 17.36 10.24 16.01
C PRO A 277 18.34 11.14 15.26
N TYR A 278 19.55 10.65 15.04
CA TYR A 278 20.49 11.22 14.07
C TYR A 278 20.16 10.73 12.67
N VAL A 279 20.00 11.65 11.72
CA VAL A 279 19.71 11.34 10.31
C VAL A 279 21.00 11.47 9.49
N ASN A 280 21.61 10.34 9.16
CA ASN A 280 22.79 10.31 8.31
C ASN A 280 22.42 10.53 6.84
N GLY A 281 23.12 11.39 6.11
CA GLY A 281 22.92 11.59 4.66
C GLY A 281 23.05 13.03 4.17
N GLY A 282 23.40 13.98 5.05
CA GLY A 282 23.70 15.37 4.66
C GLY A 282 22.47 16.23 4.35
N LEU A 283 21.23 15.70 4.47
CA LEU A 283 20.02 16.48 4.22
C LEU A 283 19.92 17.71 5.13
N PHE A 284 20.38 17.59 6.37
CA PHE A 284 20.31 18.63 7.38
C PHE A 284 21.63 19.38 7.60
N ALA A 285 22.72 19.00 6.89
CA ALA A 285 24.07 19.52 7.11
C ALA A 285 24.25 21.01 6.76
N ASP A 286 23.47 21.54 5.79
CA ASP A 286 23.55 22.96 5.45
C ASP A 286 22.75 23.81 6.44
N GLU A 287 23.44 24.50 7.33
CA GLU A 287 22.86 25.41 8.32
C GLU A 287 22.51 26.79 7.73
N ASN A 288 22.96 27.12 6.51
CA ASN A 288 22.84 28.46 5.93
C ASN A 288 21.51 28.68 5.18
N ILE A 289 20.59 27.72 5.20
CA ILE A 289 19.29 27.90 4.56
C ILE A 289 18.52 29.04 5.21
N ILE A 290 17.93 29.90 4.40
CA ILE A 290 17.09 31.01 4.82
C ILE A 290 15.70 30.48 5.13
N ILE A 291 15.37 30.27 6.39
CA ILE A 291 14.02 29.82 6.83
C ILE A 291 13.18 31.08 7.08
N PRO A 292 12.01 31.24 6.44
CA PRO A 292 11.18 32.42 6.61
C PRO A 292 10.38 32.37 7.94
N ARG A 293 9.62 33.42 8.22
CA ARG A 293 8.65 33.40 9.33
C ARG A 293 7.50 32.46 8.98
N PHE A 294 7.01 31.75 9.99
CA PHE A 294 5.80 30.94 9.86
C PHE A 294 4.58 31.76 10.26
N THR A 295 3.51 31.64 9.49
CA THR A 295 2.19 32.18 9.78
C THR A 295 1.29 31.09 10.34
N GLU A 296 0.14 31.46 10.93
CA GLU A 296 -0.84 30.48 11.39
C GLU A 296 -1.34 29.61 10.25
N GLU A 297 -1.51 30.17 9.04
CA GLU A 297 -1.88 29.43 7.84
C GLU A 297 -0.84 28.34 7.49
N ILE A 298 0.46 28.65 7.56
CA ILE A 298 1.53 27.69 7.26
C ILE A 298 1.60 26.61 8.34
N VAL A 299 1.44 26.99 9.61
CA VAL A 299 1.45 26.03 10.72
C VAL A 299 0.24 25.09 10.65
N ASP A 300 -0.96 25.60 10.36
CA ASP A 300 -2.15 24.78 10.17
C ASP A 300 -1.99 23.84 8.97
N LEU A 301 -1.49 24.34 7.83
CA LEU A 301 -1.22 23.52 6.66
C LEU A 301 -0.22 22.40 6.96
N LEU A 302 0.83 22.67 7.72
CA LEU A 302 1.85 21.70 8.09
C LEU A 302 1.34 20.68 9.10
N LEU A 303 0.70 21.11 10.18
CA LEU A 303 0.32 20.23 11.28
C LEU A 303 -1.04 19.55 11.06
N SER A 304 -2.06 20.30 10.60
CA SER A 304 -3.39 19.71 10.40
C SER A 304 -3.49 18.99 9.06
N LYS A 305 -3.13 19.66 7.95
CA LYS A 305 -3.34 19.10 6.61
C LYS A 305 -2.29 18.11 6.16
N ALA A 306 -1.02 18.41 6.45
CA ALA A 306 0.07 17.56 5.99
C ALA A 306 0.46 16.49 7.01
N SER A 307 0.30 16.69 8.32
CA SER A 307 0.64 15.69 9.33
C SER A 307 -0.57 14.89 9.81
N GLU A 308 -1.71 15.52 10.21
CA GLU A 308 -2.85 14.77 10.75
C GLU A 308 -3.75 14.14 9.65
N ASP A 309 -4.01 14.88 8.55
CA ASP A 309 -4.98 14.47 7.53
C ASP A 309 -4.38 13.54 6.43
N PHE A 310 -3.05 13.36 6.39
CA PHE A 310 -2.36 12.62 5.34
C PHE A 310 -1.31 11.66 5.90
N ASP A 311 -1.32 10.40 5.45
CA ASP A 311 -0.36 9.35 5.84
C ASP A 311 0.76 9.24 4.80
N TRP A 312 1.94 9.76 5.13
CA TRP A 312 3.13 9.75 4.27
C TRP A 312 3.75 8.34 4.14
N SER A 313 3.47 7.42 5.05
CA SER A 313 3.99 6.04 4.97
C SER A 313 3.43 5.26 3.78
N GLU A 314 2.28 5.67 3.23
CA GLU A 314 1.69 5.09 2.02
C GLU A 314 2.44 5.48 0.73
N ILE A 315 3.37 6.44 0.79
CA ILE A 315 4.17 6.86 -0.37
C ILE A 315 5.39 5.95 -0.52
N SER A 316 5.52 5.29 -1.67
CA SER A 316 6.73 4.52 -1.95
C SER A 316 7.96 5.42 -2.07
N PRO A 317 9.18 4.96 -1.71
CA PRO A 317 10.41 5.73 -1.86
C PRO A 317 10.66 6.26 -3.29
N THR A 318 10.20 5.53 -4.30
CA THR A 318 10.30 5.92 -5.71
C THR A 318 9.41 7.12 -6.03
N ILE A 319 8.18 7.10 -5.50
CA ILE A 319 7.22 8.20 -5.67
C ILE A 319 7.67 9.42 -4.88
N PHE A 320 8.22 9.21 -3.69
CA PHE A 320 8.78 10.27 -2.88
C PHE A 320 9.83 11.08 -3.65
N GLY A 321 10.79 10.40 -4.34
CA GLY A 321 11.76 11.06 -5.22
C GLY A 321 11.12 11.86 -6.36
N ALA A 322 10.11 11.30 -7.02
CA ALA A 322 9.41 11.95 -8.13
C ALA A 322 8.58 13.18 -7.69
N VAL A 323 7.93 13.12 -6.52
CA VAL A 323 7.21 14.27 -5.93
C VAL A 323 8.18 15.42 -5.66
N PHE A 324 9.38 15.13 -5.14
CA PHE A 324 10.41 16.14 -4.93
C PHE A 324 10.90 16.76 -6.24
N GLU A 325 11.25 15.94 -7.22
CA GLU A 325 11.76 16.43 -8.50
C GLU A 325 10.73 17.32 -9.21
N SER A 326 9.45 16.93 -9.22
CA SER A 326 8.37 17.70 -9.84
C SER A 326 8.06 19.01 -9.11
N THR A 327 8.18 19.02 -7.78
CA THR A 327 7.85 20.19 -6.95
C THR A 327 8.99 21.22 -6.94
N LEU A 328 10.23 20.76 -7.06
CA LEU A 328 11.43 21.60 -7.00
C LEU A 328 11.84 22.17 -8.36
N ASN A 329 11.31 21.64 -9.47
CA ASN A 329 11.67 22.14 -10.80
C ASN A 329 10.76 23.32 -11.22
N PRO A 330 11.30 24.56 -11.36
CA PRO A 330 10.52 25.74 -11.74
C PRO A 330 9.86 25.65 -13.12
N GLU A 331 10.41 24.84 -14.05
CA GLU A 331 9.89 24.70 -15.42
C GLU A 331 8.62 23.85 -15.46
N THR A 332 8.52 22.81 -14.62
CA THR A 332 7.32 21.96 -14.53
C THR A 332 6.16 22.67 -13.85
N ARG A 333 6.43 23.66 -12.98
CA ARG A 333 5.40 24.48 -12.32
C ARG A 333 4.76 25.52 -13.22
N ARG A 334 5.54 26.13 -14.15
CA ARG A 334 5.04 27.18 -15.06
C ARG A 334 4.12 26.67 -16.15
N SER A 335 4.19 25.38 -16.50
CA SER A 335 3.40 24.80 -17.59
C SER A 335 1.97 24.42 -17.18
N GLY A 336 1.52 24.69 -15.94
CA GLY A 336 0.13 24.49 -15.48
C GLY A 336 -0.39 23.05 -15.57
N GLY A 337 0.45 22.10 -15.88
CA GLY A 337 0.17 20.68 -15.92
C GLY A 337 1.26 19.92 -15.22
N MET A 338 0.94 19.30 -14.09
CA MET A 338 1.83 18.32 -13.48
C MET A 338 1.95 17.14 -14.44
N HIS A 339 2.97 17.17 -15.32
CA HIS A 339 3.37 16.00 -16.07
C HIS A 339 4.14 15.08 -15.13
N TYR A 340 3.37 14.23 -14.42
CA TYR A 340 3.95 13.09 -13.74
C TYR A 340 4.66 12.23 -14.79
N THR A 341 5.93 11.93 -14.56
CA THR A 341 6.54 10.77 -15.22
C THR A 341 5.67 9.58 -14.81
N SER A 342 4.85 9.07 -15.74
CA SER A 342 3.92 8.00 -15.43
C SER A 342 4.74 6.81 -14.89
N ILE A 343 4.18 6.11 -13.90
CA ILE A 343 4.77 4.89 -13.33
C ILE A 343 5.12 3.89 -14.45
N GLU A 344 4.39 3.91 -15.57
CA GLU A 344 4.67 3.16 -16.80
C GLU A 344 6.03 3.49 -17.43
N ASN A 345 6.60 4.69 -17.21
CA ASN A 345 7.90 5.09 -17.71
C ASN A 345 9.06 4.82 -16.72
N ILE A 346 8.74 4.52 -15.46
CA ILE A 346 9.75 4.18 -14.44
C ILE A 346 10.08 2.67 -14.49
N HIS A 347 9.18 1.83 -15.02
CA HIS A 347 9.36 0.40 -15.17
C HIS A 347 9.82 -0.06 -16.56
N LYS A 348 10.25 0.84 -17.44
CA LYS A 348 11.01 0.54 -18.67
C LYS A 348 12.49 0.69 -18.40
#